data_d2cd6ed318e56edcc94bb2654fd3ef3b
#
_entry.id   d2cd6ed318e56edcc94bb2654fd3ef3b
#
_cell.length_a   1.000
_cell.length_b   1.000
_cell.length_c   1.000
_cell.angle_alpha   90.00
_cell.angle_beta   90.00
_cell.angle_gamma   90.00
#
_symmetry.space_group_name_H-M   'P 1'
#
loop_
_entity.id
_entity.type
_entity.pdbx_description
1 polymer ?
#
loop_
_entity_poly.entity_id
_entity_poly.type
_entity_poly.pdbx_seq_one_letter_code
_entity_poly.pdbx_strand_id
1 'polypeptide(L)'
;MSSSNVMWVEKYRPQKISELVNQKEILGSINSMLKNQSEIPHLLFSGSAGVGKTSAALCLSKEILGEHSKDYTLELNASDERGINMVRERVKKFSRFAGLDTEIPFKIIILDEADEMTTDAQTALRRIIEDTAKICRFILIANNLSKIIAPIQSRCVVFKFTKISDKEILSQLK
;
A
#
# COMPACT_ATOMS: atom_id res chain seq x y z
N MET A 1 -8.16 -28.70 18.42
CA MET A 1 -9.13 -27.68 17.96
C MET A 1 -8.79 -26.39 18.66
N SER A 2 -7.91 -25.55 18.12
CA SER A 2 -7.62 -24.25 18.70
C SER A 2 -8.33 -23.20 17.85
N SER A 3 -9.42 -22.69 18.40
CA SER A 3 -10.05 -21.46 17.92
C SER A 3 -9.06 -20.31 18.17
N SER A 4 -8.27 -20.00 17.16
CA SER A 4 -7.43 -18.81 17.14
C SER A 4 -8.35 -17.62 17.36
N ASN A 5 -8.09 -16.90 18.44
CA ASN A 5 -8.72 -15.62 18.80
C ASN A 5 -8.22 -14.56 17.80
N VAL A 6 -8.65 -14.65 16.54
CA VAL A 6 -8.35 -13.67 15.51
C VAL A 6 -9.09 -12.40 15.90
N MET A 7 -8.37 -11.31 16.11
CA MET A 7 -8.99 -10.01 16.42
C MET A 7 -10.02 -9.67 15.34
N TRP A 8 -11.16 -9.12 15.74
CA TRP A 8 -12.24 -8.77 14.82
C TRP A 8 -11.79 -7.90 13.64
N VAL A 9 -10.85 -7.02 13.86
CA VAL A 9 -10.23 -6.17 12.82
C VAL A 9 -9.58 -7.00 11.70
N GLU A 10 -8.95 -8.12 12.05
CA GLU A 10 -8.36 -9.04 11.07
C GLU A 10 -9.41 -9.96 10.44
N LYS A 11 -10.37 -10.42 11.23
CA LYS A 11 -11.42 -11.33 10.76
C LYS A 11 -12.33 -10.70 9.70
N TYR A 12 -12.64 -9.41 9.84
CA TYR A 12 -13.52 -8.67 8.94
C TYR A 12 -12.77 -7.73 7.98
N ARG A 13 -11.45 -7.88 7.86
CA ARG A 13 -10.67 -7.13 6.89
C ARG A 13 -11.11 -7.47 5.48
N PRO A 14 -11.43 -6.48 4.63
CA PRO A 14 -11.79 -6.71 3.22
C PRO A 14 -10.74 -7.58 2.53
N GLN A 15 -11.19 -8.55 1.74
CA GLN A 15 -10.32 -9.44 0.97
C GLN A 15 -10.25 -9.02 -0.51
N LYS A 16 -11.23 -8.25 -0.98
CA LYS A 16 -11.32 -7.72 -2.35
C LYS A 16 -11.48 -6.21 -2.33
N ILE A 17 -10.99 -5.55 -3.35
CA ILE A 17 -11.15 -4.09 -3.52
C ILE A 17 -12.64 -3.71 -3.57
N SER A 18 -13.49 -4.54 -4.17
CA SER A 18 -14.93 -4.33 -4.24
C SER A 18 -15.65 -4.29 -2.89
N GLU A 19 -15.04 -4.81 -1.84
CA GLU A 19 -15.58 -4.81 -0.46
C GLU A 19 -15.24 -3.54 0.31
N LEU A 20 -14.40 -2.65 -0.28
CA LEU A 20 -14.06 -1.37 0.36
C LEU A 20 -15.26 -0.44 0.34
N VAL A 21 -15.61 0.08 1.51
CA VAL A 21 -16.76 0.95 1.71
C VAL A 21 -16.41 2.39 1.34
N ASN A 22 -17.35 3.07 0.67
CA ASN A 22 -17.32 4.52 0.40
C ASN A 22 -16.12 5.08 -0.39
N GLN A 23 -15.47 4.27 -1.23
CA GLN A 23 -14.32 4.72 -2.03
C GLN A 23 -14.57 4.51 -3.54
N LYS A 24 -15.79 4.79 -4.03
CA LYS A 24 -16.22 4.51 -5.42
C LYS A 24 -15.33 5.11 -6.48
N GLU A 25 -14.89 6.36 -6.29
CA GLU A 25 -14.00 7.05 -7.25
C GLU A 25 -12.61 6.40 -7.29
N ILE A 26 -12.08 6.05 -6.10
CA ILE A 26 -10.81 5.34 -5.94
C ILE A 26 -10.92 3.97 -6.60
N LEU A 27 -12.00 3.24 -6.34
CA LEU A 27 -12.27 1.93 -6.94
C LEU A 27 -12.33 2.00 -8.47
N GLY A 28 -13.00 3.01 -9.03
CA GLY A 28 -13.05 3.23 -10.47
C GLY A 28 -11.67 3.45 -11.10
N SER A 29 -10.85 4.27 -10.46
CA SER A 29 -9.49 4.56 -10.90
C SER A 29 -8.58 3.34 -10.78
N ILE A 30 -8.64 2.61 -9.66
CA ILE A 30 -7.87 1.38 -9.46
C ILE A 30 -8.27 0.30 -10.48
N ASN A 31 -9.56 0.08 -10.70
CA ASN A 31 -10.04 -0.88 -11.70
C ASN A 31 -9.58 -0.52 -13.13
N SER A 32 -9.47 0.77 -13.44
CA SER A 32 -8.91 1.20 -14.71
C SER A 32 -7.42 0.87 -14.84
N MET A 33 -6.65 1.04 -13.75
CA MET A 33 -5.23 0.69 -13.71
C MET A 33 -5.00 -0.83 -13.79
N LEU A 34 -5.86 -1.64 -13.19
CA LEU A 34 -5.77 -3.10 -13.22
C LEU A 34 -5.92 -3.70 -14.61
N LYS A 35 -6.53 -2.99 -15.55
CA LYS A 35 -6.62 -3.41 -16.96
C LYS A 35 -5.27 -3.44 -17.66
N ASN A 36 -4.31 -2.63 -17.19
CA ASN A 36 -2.95 -2.57 -17.72
C ASN A 36 -1.93 -2.65 -16.58
N GLN A 37 -1.81 -3.85 -15.99
CA GLN A 37 -1.01 -4.09 -14.79
C GLN A 37 0.46 -3.72 -14.94
N SER A 38 1.03 -3.83 -16.15
CA SER A 38 2.44 -3.49 -16.41
C SER A 38 2.74 -1.99 -16.24
N GLU A 39 1.73 -1.13 -16.35
CA GLU A 39 1.85 0.33 -16.28
C GLU A 39 1.41 0.92 -14.94
N ILE A 40 1.12 0.09 -13.93
CA ILE A 40 0.75 0.60 -12.61
C ILE A 40 1.88 1.47 -12.03
N PRO A 41 1.61 2.74 -11.70
CA PRO A 41 2.60 3.65 -11.12
C PRO A 41 2.83 3.35 -9.63
N HIS A 42 3.73 4.08 -8.99
CA HIS A 42 3.75 4.16 -7.53
C HIS A 42 2.49 4.86 -7.03
N LEU A 43 1.96 4.42 -5.90
CA LEU A 43 0.71 4.93 -5.31
C LEU A 43 0.96 5.58 -3.97
N LEU A 44 0.18 6.59 -3.64
CA LEU A 44 0.17 7.25 -2.33
C LEU A 44 -1.28 7.36 -1.83
N PHE A 45 -1.59 6.57 -0.81
CA PHE A 45 -2.89 6.57 -0.16
C PHE A 45 -2.87 7.51 1.03
N SER A 46 -3.70 8.54 1.00
CA SER A 46 -3.78 9.57 2.04
C SER A 46 -5.18 9.70 2.59
N GLY A 47 -5.30 9.95 3.88
CA GLY A 47 -6.58 10.15 4.58
C GLY A 47 -6.47 9.85 6.07
N SER A 48 -7.48 10.19 6.84
CA SER A 48 -7.50 9.96 8.29
C SER A 48 -7.30 8.48 8.67
N ALA A 49 -6.91 8.21 9.90
CA ALA A 49 -6.80 6.84 10.40
C ALA A 49 -8.15 6.10 10.31
N GLY A 50 -8.12 4.80 10.06
CA GLY A 50 -9.30 3.94 10.08
C GLY A 50 -10.20 4.01 8.84
N VAL A 51 -9.81 4.68 7.76
CA VAL A 51 -10.60 4.78 6.51
C VAL A 51 -10.34 3.65 5.50
N GLY A 52 -9.51 2.66 5.86
CA GLY A 52 -9.28 1.47 5.03
C GLY A 52 -8.09 1.55 4.07
N LYS A 53 -7.15 2.50 4.24
CA LYS A 53 -5.98 2.65 3.36
C LYS A 53 -5.11 1.39 3.30
N THR A 54 -4.74 0.84 4.45
CA THR A 54 -3.91 -0.37 4.54
C THR A 54 -4.64 -1.59 3.97
N SER A 55 -5.93 -1.72 4.26
CA SER A 55 -6.77 -2.78 3.67
C SER A 55 -6.84 -2.67 2.15
N ALA A 56 -6.99 -1.44 1.62
CA ALA A 56 -6.99 -1.19 0.19
C ALA A 56 -5.66 -1.57 -0.47
N ALA A 57 -4.53 -1.23 0.16
CA ALA A 57 -3.19 -1.58 -0.33
C ALA A 57 -2.99 -3.11 -0.41
N LEU A 58 -3.42 -3.84 0.63
CA LEU A 58 -3.35 -5.29 0.68
C LEU A 58 -4.27 -5.96 -0.34
N CYS A 59 -5.50 -5.48 -0.49
CA CYS A 59 -6.43 -5.99 -1.51
C CYS A 59 -5.87 -5.76 -2.91
N LEU A 60 -5.34 -4.56 -3.19
CA LEU A 60 -4.73 -4.23 -4.48
C LEU A 60 -3.53 -5.14 -4.78
N SER A 61 -2.68 -5.37 -3.80
CA SER A 61 -1.55 -6.29 -3.95
C SER A 61 -2.01 -7.71 -4.31
N LYS A 62 -3.06 -8.21 -3.65
CA LYS A 62 -3.64 -9.52 -3.95
C LYS A 62 -4.25 -9.57 -5.36
N GLU A 63 -4.94 -8.52 -5.78
CA GLU A 63 -5.55 -8.48 -7.13
C GLU A 63 -4.50 -8.40 -8.25
N ILE A 64 -3.38 -7.69 -8.02
CA ILE A 64 -2.29 -7.59 -9.01
C ILE A 64 -1.48 -8.89 -9.08
N LEU A 65 -1.13 -9.46 -7.93
CA LEU A 65 -0.16 -10.56 -7.83
C LEU A 65 -0.82 -11.93 -7.68
N GLY A 66 -2.13 -11.99 -7.43
CA GLY A 66 -2.86 -13.25 -7.26
C GLY A 66 -2.28 -14.13 -6.15
N GLU A 67 -2.04 -15.40 -6.46
CA GLU A 67 -1.47 -16.39 -5.54
C GLU A 67 -0.05 -16.04 -5.07
N HIS A 68 0.69 -15.27 -5.86
CA HIS A 68 2.06 -14.84 -5.58
C HIS A 68 2.15 -13.66 -4.61
N SER A 69 1.01 -13.09 -4.18
CA SER A 69 1.02 -11.86 -3.37
C SER A 69 1.81 -11.99 -2.07
N LYS A 70 1.86 -13.17 -1.45
CA LYS A 70 2.62 -13.41 -0.21
C LYS A 70 4.12 -13.29 -0.40
N ASP A 71 4.64 -13.80 -1.52
CA ASP A 71 6.08 -13.85 -1.80
C ASP A 71 6.58 -12.56 -2.47
N TYR A 72 5.69 -11.86 -3.16
CA TYR A 72 6.01 -10.66 -3.95
C TYR A 72 5.47 -9.35 -3.34
N THR A 73 4.98 -9.38 -2.11
CA THR A 73 4.60 -8.19 -1.33
C THR A 73 5.44 -8.09 -0.07
N LEU A 74 6.04 -6.93 0.14
CA LEU A 74 6.75 -6.56 1.37
C LEU A 74 5.97 -5.47 2.10
N GLU A 75 5.53 -5.78 3.32
CA GLU A 75 4.88 -4.80 4.19
C GLU A 75 5.91 -4.25 5.19
N LEU A 76 5.99 -2.95 5.28
CA LEU A 76 6.82 -2.20 6.21
C LEU A 76 5.97 -1.14 6.91
N ASN A 77 6.24 -0.91 8.19
CA ASN A 77 5.73 0.26 8.91
C ASN A 77 6.87 1.24 9.17
N ALA A 78 6.75 2.46 8.66
CA ALA A 78 7.81 3.47 8.78
C ALA A 78 8.05 3.94 10.22
N SER A 79 7.05 3.81 11.10
CA SER A 79 7.18 4.15 12.53
C SER A 79 7.92 3.07 13.34
N ASP A 80 7.79 1.80 12.95
CA ASP A 80 8.43 0.68 13.64
C ASP A 80 9.89 0.47 13.19
N GLU A 81 10.21 0.85 11.97
CA GLU A 81 11.54 0.68 11.42
C GLU A 81 12.50 1.71 12.02
N ARG A 82 13.58 1.22 12.64
CA ARG A 82 14.60 2.05 13.32
C ARG A 82 15.43 2.91 12.35
N GLY A 83 14.73 3.61 11.44
CA GLY A 83 15.26 4.55 10.48
C GLY A 83 15.35 4.01 9.06
N ILE A 84 15.61 4.94 8.14
CA ILE A 84 15.65 4.70 6.68
C ILE A 84 16.65 3.63 6.24
N ASN A 85 17.71 3.40 7.00
CA ASN A 85 18.69 2.37 6.64
C ASN A 85 18.09 0.96 6.72
N MET A 86 17.23 0.69 7.70
CA MET A 86 16.51 -0.58 7.81
C MET A 86 15.55 -0.77 6.63
N VAL A 87 14.78 0.27 6.31
CA VAL A 87 13.88 0.27 5.12
C VAL A 87 14.70 -0.02 3.86
N ARG A 88 15.83 0.68 3.68
CA ARG A 88 16.73 0.48 2.52
C ARG A 88 17.23 -0.94 2.41
N GLU A 89 17.71 -1.53 3.50
CA GLU A 89 18.24 -2.89 3.50
C GLU A 89 17.15 -3.91 3.20
N ARG A 90 15.97 -3.78 3.81
CA ARG A 90 14.84 -4.68 3.56
C ARG A 90 14.36 -4.60 2.12
N VAL A 91 14.20 -3.40 1.58
CA VAL A 91 13.83 -3.18 0.18
C VAL A 91 14.88 -3.76 -0.76
N LYS A 92 16.17 -3.50 -0.50
CA LYS A 92 17.27 -4.00 -1.32
C LYS A 92 17.35 -5.53 -1.30
N LYS A 93 17.19 -6.15 -0.14
CA LYS A 93 17.13 -7.60 -0.01
C LYS A 93 15.93 -8.17 -0.76
N PHE A 94 14.75 -7.57 -0.57
CA PHE A 94 13.51 -8.00 -1.22
C PHE A 94 13.56 -7.83 -2.75
N SER A 95 14.09 -6.72 -3.26
CA SER A 95 14.21 -6.48 -4.69
C SER A 95 15.14 -7.48 -5.40
N ARG A 96 16.18 -7.97 -4.69
CA ARG A 96 17.14 -8.94 -5.21
C ARG A 96 16.69 -10.39 -5.07
N PHE A 97 15.81 -10.67 -4.12
CA PHE A 97 15.34 -12.03 -3.83
C PHE A 97 14.38 -12.48 -4.93
N ALA A 98 14.69 -13.62 -5.56
CA ALA A 98 13.99 -14.26 -6.67
C ALA A 98 13.76 -13.34 -7.87
N GLY A 99 14.19 -13.77 -9.05
CA GLY A 99 13.82 -13.12 -10.32
C GLY A 99 12.32 -12.99 -10.42
N LEU A 100 11.84 -11.96 -11.10
CA LEU A 100 10.43 -11.89 -11.48
C LEU A 100 10.10 -13.11 -12.30
N ASP A 101 9.10 -13.84 -11.91
CA ASP A 101 8.50 -14.87 -12.75
C ASP A 101 7.99 -14.19 -14.03
N THR A 102 8.03 -14.85 -15.16
CA THR A 102 7.64 -14.26 -16.45
C THR A 102 6.21 -13.71 -16.45
N GLU A 103 5.38 -14.17 -15.53
CA GLU A 103 3.99 -13.75 -15.37
C GLU A 103 3.80 -12.56 -14.41
N ILE A 104 4.82 -12.22 -13.59
CA ILE A 104 4.73 -11.17 -12.57
C ILE A 104 5.48 -9.93 -13.04
N PRO A 105 4.77 -8.81 -13.27
CA PRO A 105 5.38 -7.62 -13.84
C PRO A 105 6.33 -6.90 -12.87
N PHE A 106 6.07 -6.95 -11.55
CA PHE A 106 6.86 -6.28 -10.51
C PHE A 106 6.48 -6.79 -9.11
N LYS A 107 7.32 -6.46 -8.13
CA LYS A 107 7.06 -6.67 -6.70
C LYS A 107 6.37 -5.46 -6.10
N ILE A 108 5.60 -5.65 -5.04
CA ILE A 108 4.90 -4.57 -4.34
C ILE A 108 5.52 -4.35 -2.97
N ILE A 109 5.77 -3.08 -2.64
CA ILE A 109 6.25 -2.65 -1.33
C ILE A 109 5.21 -1.71 -0.75
N ILE A 110 4.57 -2.13 0.34
CA ILE A 110 3.64 -1.33 1.10
C ILE A 110 4.42 -0.70 2.26
N LEU A 111 4.45 0.62 2.33
CA LEU A 111 5.07 1.37 3.42
C LEU A 111 3.99 2.18 4.14
N ASP A 112 3.57 1.69 5.29
CA ASP A 112 2.57 2.35 6.13
C ASP A 112 3.20 3.44 7.01
N GLU A 113 2.39 4.41 7.40
CA GLU A 113 2.78 5.56 8.23
C GLU A 113 3.99 6.35 7.66
N ALA A 114 4.06 6.48 6.33
CA ALA A 114 5.15 7.18 5.66
C ALA A 114 5.30 8.66 6.08
N ASP A 115 4.24 9.27 6.57
CA ASP A 115 4.23 10.64 7.11
C ASP A 115 4.86 10.78 8.50
N GLU A 116 5.19 9.69 9.17
CA GLU A 116 5.96 9.70 10.41
C GLU A 116 7.49 9.72 10.17
N MET A 117 7.91 9.53 8.93
CA MET A 117 9.34 9.65 8.55
C MET A 117 9.81 11.10 8.59
N THR A 118 11.06 11.30 9.02
CA THR A 118 11.73 12.61 8.91
C THR A 118 11.92 13.01 7.44
N THR A 119 12.09 14.30 7.18
CA THR A 119 12.34 14.82 5.82
C THR A 119 13.58 14.18 5.17
N ASP A 120 14.65 13.96 5.95
CA ASP A 120 15.86 13.30 5.47
C ASP A 120 15.61 11.84 5.09
N ALA A 121 14.83 11.13 5.92
CA ALA A 121 14.43 9.76 5.63
C ALA A 121 13.56 9.68 4.36
N GLN A 122 12.62 10.59 4.18
CA GLN A 122 11.81 10.68 2.96
C GLN A 122 12.66 11.01 1.72
N THR A 123 13.66 11.87 1.85
CA THR A 123 14.60 12.18 0.75
C THR A 123 15.40 10.94 0.35
N ALA A 124 15.82 10.14 1.32
CA ALA A 124 16.50 8.86 1.04
C ALA A 124 15.54 7.82 0.46
N LEU A 125 14.28 7.76 0.94
CA LEU A 125 13.23 6.90 0.36
C LEU A 125 12.97 7.22 -1.10
N ARG A 126 12.94 8.50 -1.49
CA ARG A 126 12.81 8.91 -2.89
C ARG A 126 13.86 8.23 -3.77
N ARG A 127 15.13 8.20 -3.35
CA ARG A 127 16.21 7.53 -4.09
C ARG A 127 15.98 6.03 -4.19
N ILE A 128 15.52 5.39 -3.11
CA ILE A 128 15.20 3.97 -3.10
C ILE A 128 14.09 3.66 -4.13
N ILE A 129 13.05 4.49 -4.18
CA ILE A 129 11.94 4.36 -5.15
C ILE A 129 12.49 4.45 -6.58
N GLU A 130 13.36 5.43 -6.86
CA GLU A 130 13.97 5.62 -8.18
C GLU A 130 14.84 4.42 -8.57
N ASP A 131 15.70 3.95 -7.67
CA ASP A 131 16.65 2.86 -7.92
C ASP A 131 15.96 1.50 -8.18
N THR A 132 14.77 1.31 -7.60
CA THR A 132 14.04 0.03 -7.69
C THR A 132 12.81 0.08 -8.60
N ALA A 133 12.54 1.21 -9.25
CA ALA A 133 11.34 1.45 -10.04
C ALA A 133 11.10 0.43 -11.18
N LYS A 134 12.14 -0.21 -11.70
CA LYS A 134 12.01 -1.25 -12.72
C LYS A 134 11.47 -2.57 -12.20
N ILE A 135 11.68 -2.84 -10.89
CA ILE A 135 11.40 -4.14 -10.27
C ILE A 135 10.26 -4.03 -9.25
N CYS A 136 10.11 -2.87 -8.61
CA CYS A 136 9.19 -2.67 -7.50
C CYS A 136 8.20 -1.53 -7.77
N ARG A 137 6.99 -1.68 -7.22
CA ARG A 137 6.00 -0.61 -7.09
C ARG A 137 5.76 -0.35 -5.62
N PHE A 138 5.75 0.92 -5.25
CA PHE A 138 5.48 1.35 -3.88
C PHE A 138 4.02 1.76 -3.74
N ILE A 139 3.42 1.32 -2.65
CA ILE A 139 2.16 1.83 -2.14
C ILE A 139 2.47 2.49 -0.79
N LEU A 140 2.59 3.80 -0.80
CA LEU A 140 2.83 4.59 0.40
C LEU A 140 1.50 4.92 1.06
N ILE A 141 1.44 4.83 2.38
CA ILE A 141 0.24 5.14 3.16
C ILE A 141 0.60 6.25 4.14
N ALA A 142 -0.22 7.30 4.17
CA ALA A 142 -0.03 8.46 5.01
C ALA A 142 -1.37 8.91 5.62
N ASN A 143 -1.35 9.33 6.88
CA ASN A 143 -2.51 9.97 7.50
C ASN A 143 -2.61 11.45 7.09
N ASN A 144 -1.46 12.08 6.90
CA ASN A 144 -1.39 13.49 6.51
C ASN A 144 -0.50 13.70 5.28
N LEU A 145 -1.14 14.00 4.15
CA LEU A 145 -0.45 14.24 2.88
C LEU A 145 0.54 15.40 2.95
N SER A 146 0.26 16.43 3.76
CA SER A 146 1.13 17.62 3.87
C SER A 146 2.49 17.32 4.50
N LYS A 147 2.62 16.21 5.23
CA LYS A 147 3.89 15.73 5.80
C LYS A 147 4.76 14.97 4.79
N ILE A 148 4.21 14.59 3.63
CA ILE A 148 4.97 13.91 2.57
C ILE A 148 5.62 14.97 1.67
N ILE A 149 6.92 14.86 1.46
CA ILE A 149 7.68 15.81 0.63
C ILE A 149 7.20 15.80 -0.83
N ALA A 150 7.18 16.98 -1.46
CA ALA A 150 6.70 17.13 -2.83
C ALA A 150 7.42 16.21 -3.86
N PRO A 151 8.72 15.92 -3.77
CA PRO A 151 9.38 14.99 -4.66
C PRO A 151 8.86 13.55 -4.62
N ILE A 152 8.32 13.08 -3.48
CA ILE A 152 7.66 11.78 -3.38
C ILE A 152 6.26 11.87 -3.98
N GLN A 153 5.49 12.91 -3.62
CA GLN A 153 4.14 13.09 -4.15
C GLN A 153 4.12 13.15 -5.68
N SER A 154 5.09 13.82 -6.30
CA SER A 154 5.17 13.94 -7.77
C SER A 154 5.48 12.63 -8.49
N ARG A 155 5.97 11.61 -7.78
CA ARG A 155 6.28 10.27 -8.33
C ARG A 155 5.17 9.26 -8.13
N CYS A 156 4.15 9.62 -7.37
CA CYS A 156 3.04 8.75 -7.03
C CYS A 156 1.72 9.30 -7.58
N VAL A 157 0.82 8.41 -7.91
CA VAL A 157 -0.59 8.78 -8.06
C VAL A 157 -1.20 8.82 -6.67
N VAL A 158 -1.75 9.99 -6.30
CA VAL A 158 -2.29 10.24 -4.97
C VAL A 158 -3.78 9.92 -4.93
N PHE A 159 -4.18 9.03 -4.01
CA PHE A 159 -5.57 8.74 -3.71
C PHE A 159 -5.92 9.27 -2.32
N LYS A 160 -6.95 10.12 -2.26
CA LYS A 160 -7.45 10.69 -1.01
C LYS A 160 -8.65 9.90 -0.51
N PHE A 161 -8.43 9.15 0.56
CA PHE A 161 -9.48 8.38 1.25
C PHE A 161 -10.30 9.31 2.15
N THR A 162 -11.61 9.21 2.05
CA THR A 162 -12.54 9.99 2.88
C THR A 162 -13.07 9.15 4.03
N LYS A 163 -13.54 9.83 5.08
CA LYS A 163 -14.20 9.15 6.19
C LYS A 163 -15.46 8.43 5.72
N ILE A 164 -15.65 7.22 6.23
CA ILE A 164 -16.89 6.45 6.03
C ILE A 164 -17.98 7.12 6.86
N SER A 165 -19.15 7.36 6.25
CA SER A 165 -20.28 7.95 6.96
C SER A 165 -20.93 6.94 7.91
N ASP A 166 -21.55 7.42 9.00
CA ASP A 166 -22.23 6.55 9.97
C ASP A 166 -23.33 5.70 9.31
N LYS A 167 -24.00 6.21 8.28
CA LYS A 167 -25.00 5.49 7.51
C LYS A 167 -24.41 4.28 6.77
N GLU A 168 -23.22 4.43 6.22
CA GLU A 168 -22.52 3.35 5.51
C GLU A 168 -21.98 2.32 6.48
N ILE A 169 -21.47 2.74 7.64
CA ILE A 169 -21.07 1.84 8.73
C ILE A 169 -22.26 0.98 9.16
N LEU A 170 -23.42 1.60 9.40
CA LEU A 170 -24.64 0.89 9.80
C LEU A 170 -25.15 -0.10 8.74
N SER A 171 -24.95 0.19 7.45
CA SER A 171 -25.34 -0.72 6.37
C SER A 171 -24.47 -1.98 6.29
N GLN A 172 -23.22 -1.89 6.74
CA GLN A 172 -22.28 -3.01 6.79
C GLN A 172 -22.48 -3.91 8.03
N LEU A 173 -23.08 -3.38 9.09
CA LEU A 173 -23.34 -4.11 10.35
C LEU A 173 -24.65 -4.90 10.32
N LYS A 174 -25.44 -4.79 9.28
CA LYS A 174 -26.68 -5.56 9.04
C LYS A 174 -26.40 -6.77 8.17
#